data_43d1c1b4db41b2a86172203dbfd1b671
#
_entry.id   43d1c1b4db41b2a86172203dbfd1b671
#
_cell.length_a   1.000
_cell.length_b   1.000
_cell.length_c   1.000
_cell.angle_alpha   90.00
_cell.angle_beta   90.00
_cell.angle_gamma   90.00
#
_symmetry.space_group_name_H-M   'P 1'
#
loop_
_entity.id
_entity.type
_entity.pdbx_description
1 polymer ?
#
loop_
_entity_poly.entity_id
_entity_poly.type
_entity_poly.pdbx_seq_one_letter_code
_entity_poly.pdbx_strand_id
1 'polypeptide(L)'
;MIALCWNCRGLGNPRSVGVLRECVQRWDPKVVFLSEKKKNITGMKRVKVKLDFVNGFYVQRKGKGWGLAMFWRKEINLEIKSYSKHRIDAVITEEATGFKWRITGFYGHLETH
;
A
#
# COMPACT_ATOMS: atom_id res chain seq x y z
N MET A 1 -7.89 8.25 10.98
CA MET A 1 -7.08 7.13 10.44
C MET A 1 -5.95 7.70 9.61
N ILE A 2 -4.76 7.08 9.68
CA ILE A 2 -3.60 7.52 8.92
C ILE A 2 -3.36 6.54 7.77
N ALA A 3 -3.22 7.08 6.57
CA ALA A 3 -2.81 6.34 5.38
C ALA A 3 -1.48 6.92 4.90
N LEU A 4 -0.54 6.05 4.56
CA LEU A 4 0.79 6.44 4.09
C LEU A 4 0.93 6.08 2.62
N CYS A 5 1.39 7.03 1.82
CA CYS A 5 1.76 6.79 0.43
C CYS A 5 3.28 6.86 0.31
N TRP A 6 3.87 5.83 -0.26
CA TRP A 6 5.31 5.76 -0.47
C TRP A 6 5.60 5.48 -1.94
N ASN A 7 6.21 6.46 -2.58
CA ASN A 7 6.70 6.30 -3.93
C ASN A 7 8.20 6.03 -3.86
N CYS A 8 8.58 4.80 -4.05
CA CYS A 8 9.97 4.43 -3.85
C CYS A 8 10.66 4.00 -5.13
N ARG A 9 11.79 4.60 -5.41
CA ARG A 9 12.68 4.21 -6.48
C ARG A 9 13.78 3.29 -5.96
N GLY A 10 13.46 2.30 -5.17
CA GLY A 10 14.51 1.45 -4.69
C GLY A 10 14.23 0.73 -3.40
N LEU A 11 13.05 0.14 -3.28
CA LEU A 11 12.79 -0.81 -2.20
C LEU A 11 13.68 -2.06 -2.30
N GLY A 12 14.42 -2.20 -3.41
CA GLY A 12 15.53 -3.16 -3.50
C GLY A 12 16.70 -2.79 -2.61
N ASN A 13 16.81 -1.52 -2.20
CA ASN A 13 17.85 -1.06 -1.29
C ASN A 13 17.39 -1.28 0.15
N PRO A 14 18.11 -2.05 0.98
CA PRO A 14 17.76 -2.28 2.37
C PRO A 14 17.58 -0.99 3.19
N ARG A 15 18.34 0.05 2.85
CA ARG A 15 18.22 1.35 3.53
C ARG A 15 16.85 1.98 3.31
N SER A 16 16.31 1.89 2.09
CA SER A 16 14.98 2.43 1.79
C SER A 16 13.87 1.68 2.54
N VAL A 17 13.99 0.36 2.63
CA VAL A 17 13.04 -0.43 3.42
C VAL A 17 13.13 -0.07 4.90
N GLY A 18 14.34 0.17 5.42
CA GLY A 18 14.54 0.59 6.80
C GLY A 18 13.88 1.94 7.09
N VAL A 19 14.02 2.91 6.21
CA VAL A 19 13.38 4.21 6.36
C VAL A 19 11.86 4.08 6.34
N LEU A 20 11.33 3.30 5.41
CA LEU A 20 9.89 3.05 5.34
C LEU A 20 9.37 2.39 6.62
N ARG A 21 10.11 1.41 7.13
CA ARG A 21 9.76 0.75 8.39
C ARG A 21 9.72 1.72 9.56
N GLU A 22 10.68 2.63 9.65
CA GLU A 22 10.70 3.67 10.68
C GLU A 22 9.46 4.57 10.58
N CYS A 23 9.09 4.99 9.37
CA CYS A 23 7.89 5.78 9.15
C CYS A 23 6.63 5.02 9.60
N VAL A 24 6.53 3.75 9.28
CA VAL A 24 5.40 2.91 9.68
C VAL A 24 5.34 2.78 11.20
N GLN A 25 6.47 2.59 11.85
CA GLN A 25 6.51 2.49 13.31
C GLN A 25 6.14 3.81 13.98
N ARG A 26 6.61 4.93 13.44
CA ARG A 26 6.39 6.25 14.01
C ARG A 26 4.96 6.74 13.84
N TRP A 27 4.38 6.57 12.66
CA TRP A 27 3.08 7.13 12.32
C TRP A 27 1.93 6.14 12.47
N ASP A 28 2.25 4.85 12.62
CA ASP A 28 1.28 3.75 12.73
C ASP A 28 0.14 3.86 11.70
N PRO A 29 0.46 3.91 10.41
CA PRO A 29 -0.59 3.97 9.39
C PRO A 29 -1.40 2.70 9.38
N LYS A 30 -2.68 2.81 9.13
CA LYS A 30 -3.58 1.66 8.99
C LYS A 30 -3.58 1.11 7.58
N VAL A 31 -3.25 1.96 6.61
CA VAL A 31 -3.13 1.62 5.20
C VAL A 31 -1.82 2.18 4.65
N VAL A 32 -1.10 1.40 3.87
CA VAL A 32 0.10 1.84 3.16
C VAL A 32 -0.08 1.53 1.68
N PHE A 33 0.11 2.54 0.86
CA PHE A 33 0.12 2.39 -0.58
C PHE A 33 1.54 2.58 -1.10
N LEU A 34 2.02 1.60 -1.87
CA LEU A 34 3.36 1.62 -2.45
C LEU A 34 3.28 1.64 -3.96
N SER A 35 4.10 2.48 -4.57
CA SER A 35 4.42 2.37 -5.98
C SER A 35 5.91 2.13 -6.13
N GLU A 36 6.27 1.05 -6.82
CA GLU A 36 7.65 0.57 -6.91
C GLU A 36 8.04 0.28 -8.34
N LYS A 37 9.21 0.75 -8.73
CA LYS A 37 9.66 0.69 -10.10
C LYS A 37 10.39 -0.60 -10.48
N LYS A 38 10.99 -1.33 -9.56
CA LYS A 38 11.86 -2.46 -9.86
C LYS A 38 11.60 -3.72 -9.05
N LYS A 39 10.48 -3.80 -8.34
CA LYS A 39 10.16 -5.00 -7.56
C LYS A 39 8.99 -5.75 -8.15
N ASN A 40 9.13 -7.06 -8.21
CA ASN A 40 8.03 -7.95 -8.53
C ASN A 40 7.16 -8.18 -7.28
N ILE A 41 6.08 -8.93 -7.45
CA ILE A 41 5.14 -9.24 -6.37
C ILE A 41 5.84 -9.93 -5.19
N THR A 42 6.76 -10.85 -5.47
CA THR A 42 7.51 -11.55 -4.41
C THR A 42 8.28 -10.57 -3.54
N GLY A 43 8.95 -9.59 -4.16
CA GLY A 43 9.66 -8.55 -3.43
C GLY A 43 8.74 -7.67 -2.60
N MET A 44 7.57 -7.32 -3.14
CA MET A 44 6.57 -6.54 -2.41
C MET A 44 5.98 -7.30 -1.24
N LYS A 45 5.77 -8.61 -1.36
CA LYS A 45 5.33 -9.46 -0.26
C LYS A 45 6.34 -9.49 0.88
N ARG A 46 7.63 -9.49 0.56
CA ARG A 46 8.69 -9.40 1.57
C ARG A 46 8.65 -8.06 2.31
N VAL A 47 8.43 -6.98 1.59
CA VAL A 47 8.27 -5.66 2.20
C VAL A 47 7.07 -5.65 3.14
N LYS A 48 5.94 -6.20 2.71
CA LYS A 48 4.74 -6.31 3.56
C LYS A 48 5.05 -6.97 4.91
N VAL A 49 5.77 -8.10 4.88
CA VAL A 49 6.16 -8.83 6.09
C VAL A 49 7.08 -7.97 6.96
N LYS A 50 8.05 -7.29 6.37
CA LYS A 50 8.98 -6.43 7.10
C LYS A 50 8.29 -5.24 7.74
N LEU A 51 7.21 -4.74 7.15
CA LEU A 51 6.40 -3.67 7.71
C LEU A 51 5.35 -4.17 8.71
N ASP A 52 5.27 -5.49 8.90
CA ASP A 52 4.34 -6.12 9.83
C ASP A 52 2.86 -5.92 9.45
N PHE A 53 2.58 -5.95 8.16
CA PHE A 53 1.21 -5.97 7.64
C PHE A 53 0.79 -7.39 7.30
N VAL A 54 -0.49 -7.69 7.48
CA VAL A 54 -1.07 -9.02 7.22
C VAL A 54 -1.73 -9.06 5.86
N ASN A 55 -2.44 -8.00 5.49
CA ASN A 55 -3.22 -7.94 4.25
C ASN A 55 -2.50 -7.14 3.18
N GLY A 56 -2.61 -7.60 1.94
CA GLY A 56 -2.01 -6.89 0.82
C GLY A 56 -2.69 -7.22 -0.49
N PHE A 57 -2.75 -6.24 -1.37
CA PHE A 57 -3.21 -6.38 -2.75
C PHE A 57 -2.14 -5.82 -3.67
N TYR A 58 -1.85 -6.53 -4.76
CA TYR A 58 -0.72 -6.23 -5.63
C TYR A 58 -1.18 -6.11 -7.07
N VAL A 59 -0.67 -5.10 -7.76
CA VAL A 59 -0.82 -4.95 -9.21
C VAL A 59 0.56 -4.89 -9.81
N GLN A 60 0.86 -5.80 -10.73
CA GLN A 60 2.13 -5.80 -11.44
C GLN A 60 1.92 -5.47 -12.91
N ARG A 61 2.70 -4.52 -13.40
CA ARG A 61 2.67 -4.13 -14.80
C ARG A 61 3.68 -4.97 -15.59
N LYS A 62 3.19 -5.76 -16.54
CA LYS A 62 4.03 -6.61 -17.37
C LYS A 62 5.03 -5.78 -18.17
N GLY A 63 6.27 -6.25 -18.20
CA GLY A 63 7.32 -5.71 -19.08
C GLY A 63 7.95 -4.39 -18.68
N LYS A 64 7.47 -3.74 -17.61
CA LYS A 64 7.98 -2.44 -17.17
C LYS A 64 8.64 -2.45 -15.80
N GLY A 65 8.61 -3.56 -15.09
CA GLY A 65 9.17 -3.65 -13.74
C GLY A 65 8.47 -2.76 -12.72
N TRP A 66 7.23 -2.36 -12.98
CA TRP A 66 6.44 -1.52 -12.11
C TRP A 66 5.45 -2.35 -11.33
N GLY A 67 5.20 -1.94 -10.09
CA GLY A 67 4.15 -2.54 -9.32
C GLY A 67 3.48 -1.53 -8.41
N LEU A 68 2.23 -1.79 -8.10
CA LEU A 68 1.48 -1.09 -7.07
C LEU A 68 1.15 -2.10 -5.98
N ALA A 69 1.14 -1.66 -4.73
CA ALA A 69 0.72 -2.48 -3.63
C ALA A 69 -0.06 -1.64 -2.63
N MET A 70 -1.06 -2.26 -2.03
CA MET A 70 -1.80 -1.65 -0.94
C MET A 70 -1.81 -2.65 0.21
N PHE A 71 -1.32 -2.23 1.37
CA PHE A 71 -1.28 -3.04 2.58
C PHE A 71 -2.20 -2.41 3.61
N TRP A 72 -2.86 -3.25 4.42
CA TRP A 72 -3.71 -2.74 5.50
C TRP A 72 -3.69 -3.66 6.70
N ARG A 73 -3.95 -3.07 7.87
CA ARG A 73 -3.99 -3.80 9.14
C ARG A 73 -5.20 -4.74 9.16
N LYS A 74 -5.10 -5.81 9.93
CA LYS A 74 -6.16 -6.82 10.03
C LYS A 74 -7.47 -6.28 10.58
N GLU A 75 -7.41 -5.25 11.42
CA GLU A 75 -8.60 -4.63 12.01
C GLU A 75 -9.32 -3.67 11.06
N ILE A 76 -8.74 -3.41 9.89
CA ILE A 76 -9.32 -2.51 8.90
C ILE A 76 -10.17 -3.32 7.93
N ASN A 77 -11.44 -2.96 7.83
CA ASN A 77 -12.35 -3.54 6.83
C ASN A 77 -12.18 -2.80 5.51
N LEU A 78 -11.30 -3.31 4.66
CA LEU A 78 -10.97 -2.72 3.37
C LEU A 78 -11.37 -3.68 2.26
N GLU A 79 -12.05 -3.16 1.25
CA GLU A 79 -12.46 -3.92 0.08
C GLU A 79 -11.91 -3.27 -1.17
N ILE A 80 -11.19 -4.04 -1.99
CA ILE A 80 -10.72 -3.57 -3.28
C ILE A 80 -11.90 -3.51 -4.23
N LYS A 81 -12.19 -2.34 -4.78
CA LYS A 81 -13.32 -2.14 -5.69
C LYS A 81 -12.91 -2.25 -7.15
N SER A 82 -11.79 -1.69 -7.50
CA SER A 82 -11.25 -1.76 -8.86
C SER A 82 -9.76 -1.52 -8.84
N TYR A 83 -9.11 -1.88 -9.93
CA TYR A 83 -7.69 -1.62 -10.08
C TYR A 83 -7.33 -1.57 -11.55
N SER A 84 -6.21 -0.96 -11.84
CA SER A 84 -5.56 -1.00 -13.14
C SER A 84 -4.05 -1.00 -12.91
N LYS A 85 -3.28 -1.00 -13.98
CA LYS A 85 -1.83 -0.88 -13.88
C LYS A 85 -1.37 0.49 -13.31
N HIS A 86 -2.30 1.44 -13.16
CA HIS A 86 -1.99 2.79 -12.67
C HIS A 86 -2.63 3.14 -11.34
N ARG A 87 -3.61 2.36 -10.86
CA ARG A 87 -4.32 2.69 -9.64
C ARG A 87 -4.88 1.48 -8.91
N ILE A 88 -5.11 1.65 -7.62
CA ILE A 88 -5.88 0.73 -6.80
C ILE A 88 -6.96 1.55 -6.10
N ASP A 89 -8.21 1.14 -6.22
CA ASP A 89 -9.36 1.82 -5.66
C ASP A 89 -10.02 0.90 -4.63
N ALA A 90 -10.21 1.41 -3.42
CA ALA A 90 -10.71 0.63 -2.30
C ALA A 90 -11.70 1.42 -1.46
N VAL A 91 -12.53 0.70 -0.71
CA VAL A 91 -13.45 1.28 0.26
C VAL A 91 -13.14 0.71 1.63
N ILE A 92 -13.03 1.59 2.60
CA ILE A 92 -12.84 1.24 4.01
C ILE A 92 -14.15 1.50 4.74
N THR A 93 -14.62 0.51 5.48
CA THR A 93 -15.82 0.62 6.30
C THR A 93 -15.43 0.64 7.77
N GLU A 94 -15.83 1.69 8.49
CA GLU A 94 -15.72 1.74 9.93
C GLU A 94 -16.89 0.96 10.53
N GLU A 95 -16.59 -0.16 11.19
CA GLU A 95 -17.63 -1.06 11.68
C GLU A 95 -18.47 -0.43 12.79
N ALA A 96 -17.86 0.39 13.65
CA ALA A 96 -18.56 1.01 14.77
C ALA A 96 -19.65 1.99 14.33
N THR A 97 -19.46 2.71 13.22
CA THR A 97 -20.36 3.76 12.75
C THR A 97 -21.05 3.43 11.44
N GLY A 98 -20.55 2.43 10.69
CA GLY A 98 -20.99 2.16 9.34
C GLY A 98 -20.49 3.17 8.32
N PHE A 99 -19.67 4.12 8.73
CA PHE A 99 -19.13 5.14 7.85
C PHE A 99 -18.17 4.51 6.83
N LYS A 100 -18.29 4.92 5.57
CA LYS A 100 -17.46 4.43 4.49
C LYS A 100 -16.64 5.55 3.89
N TRP A 101 -15.37 5.24 3.66
CA TRP A 101 -14.52 6.16 2.90
C TRP A 101 -13.93 5.45 1.69
N ARG A 102 -13.74 6.22 0.65
CA ARG A 102 -13.06 5.74 -0.54
C ARG A 102 -11.62 6.20 -0.51
N ILE A 103 -10.71 5.29 -0.83
CA ILE A 103 -9.30 5.57 -0.93
C ILE A 103 -8.81 5.09 -2.29
N THR A 104 -8.13 5.95 -3.02
CA THR A 104 -7.59 5.61 -4.35
C THR A 104 -6.11 5.91 -4.38
N GLY A 105 -5.31 4.88 -4.62
CA GLY A 105 -3.88 5.02 -4.80
C GLY A 105 -3.54 5.06 -6.28
N PHE A 106 -2.89 6.14 -6.69
CA PHE A 106 -2.32 6.30 -8.02
C PHE A 106 -0.80 6.19 -7.92
N TYR A 107 -0.13 5.98 -9.02
CA TYR A 107 1.33 5.98 -9.00
C TYR A 107 1.87 7.26 -8.36
N GLY A 108 2.52 7.10 -7.19
CA GLY A 108 3.09 8.22 -6.45
C GLY A 108 2.11 9.13 -5.73
N HIS A 109 0.83 8.74 -5.63
CA HIS A 109 -0.21 9.61 -5.12
C HIS A 109 -1.34 8.82 -4.45
N LEU A 110 -1.89 9.36 -3.37
CA LEU A 110 -3.00 8.75 -2.65
C LEU A 110 -4.08 9.79 -2.41
N GLU A 111 -5.31 9.49 -2.78
CA GLU A 111 -6.47 10.34 -2.54
C GLU A 111 -7.49 9.65 -1.65
N THR A 112 -8.11 10.42 -0.76
CA THR A 112 -9.25 9.98 0.05
C THR A 112 -10.46 10.81 -0.31
N HIS A 113 -11.62 10.17 -0.41
CA HIS A 113 -12.87 10.87 -0.73
C HIS A 113 -14.10 10.04 -0.37
#